data_e73492b53e59c30b3a574af0caebef6d
#
_entry.id   e73492b53e59c30b3a574af0caebef6d
#
_cell.length_a   1.000
_cell.length_b   1.000
_cell.length_c   1.000
_cell.angle_alpha   90.00
_cell.angle_beta   90.00
_cell.angle_gamma   90.00
#
_symmetry.space_group_name_H-M   'P 1'
#
loop_
_entity.id
_entity.type
_entity.pdbx_description
1 polymer ?
#
loop_
_entity_poly.entity_id
_entity_poly.type
_entity_poly.pdbx_seq_one_letter_code
_entity_poly.pdbx_strand_id
1 'polypeptide(L)'
;MKKTLILLTAICMVAISRGQNLAKVTITDMGNIEKLSFGLRENVLLNISKDGNIMDWGVDRYAGRLQESKPGVLDPYQGRVEYYTESDNEAFRGKVKSIGGIFITYYPSSAEDGFAGKVKTVGPNKFDYYKTVENEAFRGNIKSAGQTTFTWYSSYDNEAYSGKPKSIGSSNITYYSNFDDQAFRGKLKSLGGQTFTYYSSTDLKDYRGRPKNGMQFQFINGIKYQFKY
;
A
#
# COMPACT_ATOMS: atom_id res chain seq x y z
N MET A 1 -53.20 -17.94 -34.42
CA MET A 1 -52.87 -17.24 -33.17
C MET A 1 -51.35 -17.41 -32.96
N LYS A 2 -50.55 -16.35 -33.27
CA LYS A 2 -49.09 -16.37 -33.11
C LYS A 2 -48.77 -15.87 -31.71
N LYS A 3 -48.19 -16.71 -30.86
CA LYS A 3 -47.68 -16.32 -29.54
C LYS A 3 -46.28 -15.70 -29.73
N THR A 4 -46.17 -14.40 -29.56
CA THR A 4 -44.92 -13.67 -29.56
C THR A 4 -44.25 -13.87 -28.21
N LEU A 5 -43.12 -14.63 -28.18
CA LEU A 5 -42.28 -14.83 -27.02
C LEU A 5 -41.39 -13.61 -26.88
N ILE A 6 -41.67 -12.74 -25.92
CA ILE A 6 -40.82 -11.60 -25.55
C ILE A 6 -39.72 -12.17 -24.66
N LEU A 7 -38.51 -12.30 -25.22
CA LEU A 7 -37.32 -12.66 -24.48
C LEU A 7 -36.80 -11.40 -23.78
N LEU A 8 -37.09 -11.28 -22.49
CA LEU A 8 -36.60 -10.20 -21.63
C LEU A 8 -35.13 -10.49 -21.28
N THR A 9 -34.22 -10.04 -22.09
CA THR A 9 -32.77 -10.05 -21.77
C THR A 9 -32.53 -9.05 -20.65
N ALA A 10 -32.48 -9.52 -19.41
CA ALA A 10 -31.96 -8.77 -18.29
C ALA A 10 -30.45 -8.56 -18.50
N ILE A 11 -30.09 -7.40 -19.05
CA ILE A 11 -28.71 -6.93 -19.07
C ILE A 11 -28.36 -6.62 -17.62
N CYS A 12 -27.74 -7.56 -16.90
CA CYS A 12 -27.03 -7.26 -15.67
C CYS A 12 -25.89 -6.30 -16.03
N MET A 13 -26.12 -4.99 -15.91
CA MET A 13 -25.04 -4.02 -15.79
C MET A 13 -24.33 -4.36 -14.50
N VAL A 14 -23.28 -5.17 -14.60
CA VAL A 14 -22.26 -5.24 -13.57
C VAL A 14 -21.61 -3.87 -13.58
N ALA A 15 -22.10 -2.98 -12.73
CA ALA A 15 -21.36 -1.78 -12.37
C ALA A 15 -20.06 -2.27 -11.78
N ILE A 16 -18.99 -2.26 -12.59
CA ILE A 16 -17.63 -2.47 -12.11
C ILE A 16 -17.40 -1.26 -11.21
N SER A 17 -17.76 -1.41 -9.94
CA SER A 17 -17.35 -0.50 -8.90
C SER A 17 -15.82 -0.52 -8.93
N ARG A 18 -15.23 0.50 -9.54
CA ARG A 18 -13.81 0.78 -9.36
C ARG A 18 -13.67 1.21 -7.90
N GLY A 19 -13.67 0.21 -7.00
CA GLY A 19 -13.38 0.43 -5.60
C GLY A 19 -12.02 1.12 -5.51
N GLN A 20 -11.82 1.91 -4.46
CA GLN A 20 -10.54 2.51 -4.14
C GLN A 20 -9.55 1.37 -3.87
N ASN A 21 -8.87 0.91 -4.90
CA ASN A 21 -7.93 -0.20 -4.82
C ASN A 21 -6.55 0.33 -4.47
N LEU A 22 -5.74 -0.53 -3.87
CA LEU A 22 -4.31 -0.27 -3.71
C LEU A 22 -3.70 -0.08 -5.11
N ALA A 23 -3.38 1.17 -5.45
CA ALA A 23 -2.91 1.56 -6.77
C ALA A 23 -1.38 1.51 -6.87
N LYS A 24 -0.68 1.94 -5.79
CA LYS A 24 0.77 2.00 -5.77
C LYS A 24 1.31 1.61 -4.39
N VAL A 25 2.45 0.92 -4.38
CA VAL A 25 3.24 0.62 -3.17
C VAL A 25 4.64 1.19 -3.38
N THR A 26 5.10 2.05 -2.48
CA THR A 26 6.49 2.53 -2.47
C THR A 26 7.30 1.68 -1.50
N ILE A 27 8.35 1.06 -2.02
CA ILE A 27 9.25 0.17 -1.28
C ILE A 27 10.66 0.78 -1.30
N THR A 28 11.32 0.81 -0.14
CA THR A 28 12.72 1.24 -0.02
C THR A 28 13.68 0.17 -0.54
N ASP A 29 14.94 0.49 -0.74
CA ASP A 29 16.00 -0.46 -1.11
C ASP A 29 16.14 -1.61 -0.10
N MET A 30 15.86 -1.35 1.17
CA MET A 30 15.81 -2.37 2.23
C MET A 30 14.51 -3.19 2.22
N GLY A 31 13.60 -2.94 1.27
CA GLY A 31 12.36 -3.68 1.12
C GLY A 31 11.25 -3.31 2.11
N ASN A 32 11.37 -2.21 2.83
CA ASN A 32 10.32 -1.72 3.72
C ASN A 32 9.25 -0.97 2.92
N ILE A 33 7.98 -1.11 3.32
CA ILE A 33 6.91 -0.27 2.80
C ILE A 33 7.07 1.14 3.36
N GLU A 34 7.26 2.12 2.47
CA GLU A 34 7.24 3.54 2.83
C GLU A 34 5.83 4.09 2.73
N LYS A 35 5.13 3.82 1.62
CA LYS A 35 3.77 4.32 1.37
C LYS A 35 2.91 3.26 0.69
N LEU A 36 1.64 3.24 1.07
CA LEU A 36 0.54 2.54 0.42
C LEU A 36 -0.38 3.59 -0.19
N SER A 37 -0.48 3.66 -1.51
CA SER A 37 -1.28 4.65 -2.22
C SER A 37 -2.58 4.04 -2.72
N PHE A 38 -3.70 4.54 -2.23
CA PHE A 38 -5.04 4.12 -2.63
C PHE A 38 -5.60 5.11 -3.64
N GLY A 39 -6.04 4.59 -4.80
CA GLY A 39 -6.68 5.40 -5.82
C GLY A 39 -8.05 5.86 -5.35
N LEU A 40 -8.30 7.16 -5.37
CA LEU A 40 -9.61 7.78 -5.23
C LEU A 40 -10.16 8.11 -6.63
N ARG A 41 -11.15 9.01 -6.73
CA ARG A 41 -11.63 9.49 -8.03
C ARG A 41 -10.63 10.46 -8.66
N GLU A 42 -10.70 10.65 -9.98
CA GLU A 42 -9.96 11.69 -10.72
C GLU A 42 -8.43 11.63 -10.55
N ASN A 43 -7.88 10.41 -10.52
CA ASN A 43 -6.44 10.17 -10.32
C ASN A 43 -5.88 10.73 -8.99
N VAL A 44 -6.73 11.00 -8.02
CA VAL A 44 -6.28 11.37 -6.68
C VAL A 44 -5.77 10.12 -5.97
N LEU A 45 -4.58 10.19 -5.41
CA LEU A 45 -4.02 9.18 -4.52
C LEU A 45 -4.13 9.65 -3.07
N LEU A 46 -4.49 8.73 -2.20
CA LEU A 46 -4.39 8.85 -0.76
C LEU A 46 -3.25 7.96 -0.28
N ASN A 47 -2.21 8.55 0.27
CA ASN A 47 -1.06 7.84 0.79
C ASN A 47 -1.22 7.55 2.28
N ILE A 48 -1.10 6.27 2.64
CA ILE A 48 -1.25 5.76 4.00
C ILE A 48 0.02 5.00 4.36
N SER A 49 0.51 5.19 5.58
CA SER A 49 1.63 4.43 6.12
C SER A 49 1.22 2.98 6.46
N LYS A 50 2.18 2.10 6.64
CA LYS A 50 1.94 0.70 6.99
C LYS A 50 1.19 0.51 8.32
N ASP A 51 1.23 1.48 9.18
CA ASP A 51 0.57 1.52 10.51
C ASP A 51 -0.77 2.26 10.48
N GLY A 52 -1.26 2.66 9.29
CA GLY A 52 -2.62 3.19 9.11
C GLY A 52 -2.80 4.68 9.30
N ASN A 53 -1.74 5.48 9.25
CA ASN A 53 -1.84 6.94 9.27
C ASN A 53 -1.88 7.51 7.87
N ILE A 54 -2.71 8.52 7.62
CA ILE A 54 -2.66 9.30 6.38
C ILE A 54 -1.38 10.13 6.40
N MET A 55 -0.61 10.03 5.32
CA MET A 55 0.63 10.79 5.12
C MET A 55 0.39 12.06 4.31
N ASP A 56 -0.18 11.88 3.12
CA ASP A 56 -0.51 12.96 2.19
C ASP A 56 -1.56 12.48 1.18
N TRP A 57 -2.08 13.40 0.34
CA TRP A 57 -2.95 13.12 -0.79
C TRP A 57 -2.77 14.16 -1.88
N GLY A 58 -3.12 13.79 -3.11
CA GLY A 58 -3.04 14.69 -4.25
C GLY A 58 -3.27 13.97 -5.57
N VAL A 59 -3.13 14.72 -6.66
CA VAL A 59 -3.34 14.20 -8.02
C VAL A 59 -2.05 13.55 -8.53
N ASP A 60 -2.15 12.29 -8.96
CA ASP A 60 -1.07 11.60 -9.66
C ASP A 60 -1.12 11.89 -11.16
N ARG A 61 -0.27 12.80 -11.64
CA ARG A 61 -0.12 13.12 -13.07
C ARG A 61 0.38 11.95 -13.91
N TYR A 62 1.01 10.98 -13.28
CA TYR A 62 1.67 9.85 -13.94
C TYR A 62 0.91 8.54 -13.72
N ALA A 63 -0.37 8.63 -13.37
CA ALA A 63 -1.22 7.45 -13.20
C ALA A 63 -1.12 6.54 -14.43
N GLY A 64 -0.79 5.26 -14.20
CA GLY A 64 -0.62 4.27 -15.27
C GLY A 64 0.67 4.35 -16.06
N ARG A 65 1.59 5.27 -15.81
CA ARG A 65 2.89 5.38 -16.50
C ARG A 65 4.01 4.71 -15.69
N LEU A 66 5.00 4.14 -16.40
CA LEU A 66 6.20 3.56 -15.78
C LEU A 66 7.35 4.56 -15.61
N GLN A 67 7.21 5.77 -16.15
CA GLN A 67 8.20 6.83 -16.02
C GLN A 67 7.56 8.06 -15.38
N GLU A 68 8.20 8.60 -14.36
CA GLU A 68 7.80 9.81 -13.67
C GLU A 68 9.00 10.76 -13.63
N SER A 69 8.81 12.01 -14.05
CA SER A 69 9.89 13.01 -13.98
C SER A 69 10.17 13.42 -12.53
N LYS A 70 9.19 13.31 -11.65
CA LYS A 70 9.30 13.56 -10.21
C LYS A 70 8.62 12.42 -9.46
N PRO A 71 9.31 11.29 -9.24
CA PRO A 71 8.72 10.10 -8.64
C PRO A 71 8.10 10.35 -7.27
N GLY A 72 6.84 9.93 -7.12
CA GLY A 72 6.14 10.00 -5.83
C GLY A 72 5.71 11.39 -5.37
N VAL A 73 5.86 12.42 -6.22
CA VAL A 73 5.31 13.76 -5.96
C VAL A 73 3.88 13.82 -6.49
N LEU A 74 2.95 14.21 -5.63
CA LEU A 74 1.57 14.46 -5.99
C LEU A 74 1.35 15.96 -6.18
N ASP A 75 0.53 16.33 -7.15
CA ASP A 75 0.07 17.71 -7.26
C ASP A 75 -0.99 18.00 -6.21
N PRO A 76 -1.09 19.27 -5.74
CA PRO A 76 -2.12 19.66 -4.82
C PRO A 76 -3.53 19.38 -5.38
N TYR A 77 -4.36 18.71 -4.59
CA TYR A 77 -5.76 18.52 -4.92
C TYR A 77 -6.53 19.83 -4.70
N GLN A 78 -7.25 20.30 -5.72
CA GLN A 78 -7.97 21.58 -5.69
C GLN A 78 -9.47 21.43 -5.37
N GLY A 79 -9.94 20.19 -5.16
CA GLY A 79 -11.33 19.92 -4.83
C GLY A 79 -11.63 20.06 -3.34
N ARG A 80 -12.87 19.74 -2.98
CA ARG A 80 -13.36 19.85 -1.60
C ARG A 80 -12.69 18.81 -0.71
N VAL A 81 -12.15 19.27 0.42
CA VAL A 81 -11.63 18.45 1.53
C VAL A 81 -12.34 18.87 2.81
N GLU A 82 -12.82 17.90 3.56
CA GLU A 82 -13.43 18.13 4.87
C GLU A 82 -12.61 17.48 5.97
N TYR A 83 -12.70 18.04 7.16
CA TYR A 83 -11.97 17.58 8.35
C TYR A 83 -12.93 17.30 9.49
N TYR A 84 -12.55 16.39 10.37
CA TYR A 84 -13.23 16.20 11.65
C TYR A 84 -12.98 17.39 12.55
N THR A 85 -14.00 17.75 13.34
CA THR A 85 -14.01 18.95 14.19
C THR A 85 -13.66 18.61 15.64
N GLU A 86 -13.58 19.63 16.50
CA GLU A 86 -13.33 19.47 17.93
C GLU A 86 -14.45 18.71 18.66
N SER A 87 -15.67 18.68 18.12
CA SER A 87 -16.79 17.92 18.66
C SER A 87 -16.73 16.42 18.33
N ASP A 88 -15.86 16.02 17.42
CA ASP A 88 -15.67 14.64 17.04
C ASP A 88 -14.77 13.90 18.05
N ASN A 89 -14.62 12.57 17.87
CA ASN A 89 -13.81 11.75 18.76
C ASN A 89 -12.34 12.19 18.75
N GLU A 90 -11.71 12.27 19.94
CA GLU A 90 -10.35 12.76 20.14
C GLU A 90 -9.28 12.05 19.30
N ALA A 91 -9.46 10.76 18.98
CA ALA A 91 -8.49 9.98 18.19
C ALA A 91 -8.37 10.47 16.75
N PHE A 92 -9.36 11.23 16.24
CA PHE A 92 -9.34 11.67 14.85
C PHE A 92 -9.78 13.14 14.64
N ARG A 93 -9.85 13.97 15.68
CA ARG A 93 -10.01 15.44 15.54
C ARG A 93 -8.95 16.00 14.61
N GLY A 94 -9.35 16.94 13.76
CA GLY A 94 -8.45 17.56 12.77
C GLY A 94 -7.99 16.66 11.64
N LYS A 95 -8.29 15.35 11.68
CA LYS A 95 -7.96 14.45 10.56
C LYS A 95 -8.94 14.64 9.41
N VAL A 96 -8.51 14.25 8.21
CA VAL A 96 -9.31 14.34 6.99
C VAL A 96 -10.55 13.45 7.10
N LYS A 97 -11.72 14.04 6.85
CA LYS A 97 -13.02 13.37 6.88
C LYS A 97 -13.48 12.95 5.50
N SER A 98 -13.22 13.77 4.48
CA SER A 98 -13.53 13.44 3.09
C SER A 98 -12.60 14.14 2.11
N ILE A 99 -12.35 13.50 0.97
CA ILE A 99 -11.61 14.04 -0.18
C ILE A 99 -12.46 13.79 -1.42
N GLY A 100 -12.92 14.84 -2.11
CA GLY A 100 -13.74 14.72 -3.32
C GLY A 100 -15.01 13.88 -3.11
N GLY A 101 -15.63 13.96 -1.92
CA GLY A 101 -16.83 13.19 -1.56
C GLY A 101 -16.56 11.73 -1.18
N ILE A 102 -15.31 11.29 -1.14
CA ILE A 102 -14.92 9.98 -0.59
C ILE A 102 -14.70 10.13 0.92
N PHE A 103 -15.56 9.49 1.71
CA PHE A 103 -15.47 9.55 3.16
C PHE A 103 -14.36 8.65 3.71
N ILE A 104 -13.68 9.16 4.71
CA ILE A 104 -12.62 8.47 5.45
C ILE A 104 -13.06 8.40 6.92
N THR A 105 -13.03 7.21 7.49
CA THR A 105 -13.33 7.02 8.92
C THR A 105 -12.12 6.44 9.63
N TYR A 106 -12.08 6.61 10.93
CA TYR A 106 -10.99 6.15 11.79
C TYR A 106 -11.53 5.31 12.93
N TYR A 107 -10.66 4.52 13.52
CA TYR A 107 -10.98 3.83 14.76
C TYR A 107 -11.07 4.83 15.91
N PRO A 108 -12.11 4.78 16.76
CA PRO A 108 -12.30 5.71 17.88
C PRO A 108 -11.27 5.47 18.98
N SER A 109 -11.18 6.40 19.93
CA SER A 109 -10.31 6.28 21.12
C SER A 109 -10.61 5.06 21.99
N SER A 110 -11.86 4.59 21.95
CA SER A 110 -12.30 3.37 22.62
C SER A 110 -11.95 2.08 21.88
N ALA A 111 -11.30 2.17 20.72
CA ALA A 111 -10.91 0.97 19.97
C ALA A 111 -9.82 0.21 20.70
N GLU A 112 -10.02 -1.10 20.81
CA GLU A 112 -9.05 -2.04 21.37
C GLU A 112 -7.84 -2.23 20.42
N ASP A 113 -6.86 -3.02 20.88
CA ASP A 113 -5.74 -3.50 20.07
C ASP A 113 -4.80 -2.41 19.51
N GLY A 114 -4.83 -1.17 20.05
CA GLY A 114 -3.97 -0.08 19.60
C GLY A 114 -4.38 0.50 18.23
N PHE A 115 -5.64 0.36 17.85
CA PHE A 115 -6.17 0.84 16.57
C PHE A 115 -6.63 2.30 16.60
N ALA A 116 -6.78 2.90 17.80
CA ALA A 116 -7.26 4.27 17.96
C ALA A 116 -6.57 5.24 17.01
N GLY A 117 -7.36 6.00 16.25
CA GLY A 117 -6.89 7.00 15.31
C GLY A 117 -6.34 6.48 13.98
N LYS A 118 -6.24 5.17 13.77
CA LYS A 118 -5.88 4.58 12.48
C LYS A 118 -7.06 4.65 11.51
N VAL A 119 -6.77 4.69 10.21
CA VAL A 119 -7.81 4.64 9.16
C VAL A 119 -8.62 3.36 9.31
N LYS A 120 -9.94 3.50 9.38
CA LYS A 120 -10.89 2.38 9.46
C LYS A 120 -11.53 2.08 8.11
N THR A 121 -11.94 3.11 7.39
CA THR A 121 -12.47 2.97 6.02
C THR A 121 -12.02 4.11 5.13
N VAL A 122 -11.87 3.82 3.83
CA VAL A 122 -11.76 4.80 2.76
C VAL A 122 -12.83 4.46 1.73
N GLY A 123 -13.89 5.25 1.67
CA GLY A 123 -15.10 4.89 0.92
C GLY A 123 -15.63 3.51 1.35
N PRO A 124 -15.84 2.56 0.41
CA PRO A 124 -16.32 1.22 0.74
C PRO A 124 -15.23 0.29 1.30
N ASN A 125 -13.96 0.64 1.20
CA ASN A 125 -12.87 -0.23 1.61
C ASN A 125 -12.63 -0.14 3.11
N LYS A 126 -12.68 -1.28 3.76
CA LYS A 126 -12.36 -1.44 5.18
C LYS A 126 -10.88 -1.78 5.35
N PHE A 127 -10.27 -1.19 6.39
CA PHE A 127 -8.89 -1.44 6.80
C PHE A 127 -8.88 -2.21 8.12
N ASP A 128 -7.99 -3.17 8.21
CA ASP A 128 -7.75 -3.94 9.42
C ASP A 128 -6.24 -4.01 9.70
N TYR A 129 -5.88 -4.21 10.97
CA TYR A 129 -4.51 -4.19 11.45
C TYR A 129 -4.23 -5.41 12.33
N TYR A 130 -2.95 -5.76 12.42
CA TYR A 130 -2.50 -6.77 13.37
C TYR A 130 -2.61 -6.24 14.80
N LYS A 131 -3.15 -7.06 15.69
CA LYS A 131 -3.42 -6.70 17.09
C LYS A 131 -2.13 -6.58 17.90
N THR A 132 -2.22 -5.89 19.04
CA THR A 132 -1.08 -5.72 19.96
C THR A 132 -0.58 -7.03 20.56
N VAL A 133 -1.47 -8.03 20.67
CA VAL A 133 -1.15 -9.38 21.16
C VAL A 133 -0.52 -10.30 20.12
N GLU A 134 -0.53 -9.90 18.83
CA GLU A 134 0.12 -10.64 17.76
C GLU A 134 1.63 -10.41 17.79
N ASN A 135 2.36 -11.00 16.83
CA ASN A 135 3.82 -10.95 16.83
C ASN A 135 4.38 -9.53 16.85
N GLU A 136 5.35 -9.27 17.71
CA GLU A 136 5.95 -7.95 17.95
C GLU A 136 6.56 -7.28 16.72
N ALA A 137 7.05 -8.08 15.76
CA ALA A 137 7.68 -7.56 14.54
C ALA A 137 6.71 -6.84 13.61
N PHE A 138 5.39 -7.15 13.70
CA PHE A 138 4.39 -6.57 12.80
C PHE A 138 3.09 -6.13 13.49
N ARG A 139 2.98 -6.22 14.82
CA ARG A 139 1.80 -5.69 15.54
C ARG A 139 1.55 -4.23 15.17
N GLY A 140 0.30 -3.89 14.95
CA GLY A 140 -0.13 -2.56 14.52
C GLY A 140 0.08 -2.26 13.04
N ASN A 141 0.76 -3.11 12.27
CA ASN A 141 0.84 -2.96 10.83
C ASN A 141 -0.49 -3.36 10.16
N ILE A 142 -0.71 -2.85 8.96
CA ILE A 142 -1.86 -3.19 8.14
C ILE A 142 -1.93 -4.70 7.88
N LYS A 143 -3.13 -5.27 8.04
CA LYS A 143 -3.47 -6.67 7.79
C LYS A 143 -4.29 -6.81 6.51
N SER A 144 -5.21 -5.87 6.29
CA SER A 144 -5.97 -5.80 5.05
C SER A 144 -6.42 -4.38 4.72
N ALA A 145 -6.60 -4.10 3.43
CA ALA A 145 -7.22 -2.89 2.91
C ALA A 145 -8.13 -3.25 1.73
N GLY A 146 -9.43 -3.17 1.94
CA GLY A 146 -10.41 -3.72 1.01
C GLY A 146 -10.17 -5.22 0.81
N GLN A 147 -9.91 -5.62 -0.42
CA GLN A 147 -9.64 -7.03 -0.78
C GLN A 147 -8.14 -7.39 -0.74
N THR A 148 -7.26 -6.40 -0.54
CA THR A 148 -5.82 -6.65 -0.49
C THR A 148 -5.41 -7.05 0.92
N THR A 149 -4.80 -8.23 1.06
CA THR A 149 -4.22 -8.72 2.32
C THR A 149 -2.73 -8.46 2.38
N PHE A 150 -2.21 -8.27 3.58
CA PHE A 150 -0.79 -8.06 3.85
C PHE A 150 -0.34 -9.09 4.88
N THR A 151 0.76 -9.76 4.61
CA THR A 151 1.43 -10.61 5.58
C THR A 151 2.85 -10.12 5.81
N TRP A 152 3.41 -10.44 6.96
CA TRP A 152 4.69 -9.93 7.42
C TRP A 152 5.55 -11.06 7.95
N TYR A 153 6.86 -10.91 7.84
CA TYR A 153 7.80 -11.81 8.50
C TYR A 153 7.78 -11.57 10.00
N SER A 154 7.76 -12.65 10.76
CA SER A 154 7.70 -12.63 12.23
C SER A 154 9.07 -12.41 12.87
N SER A 155 9.09 -12.19 14.18
CA SER A 155 10.34 -12.15 14.96
C SER A 155 11.08 -13.50 15.04
N TYR A 156 10.41 -14.58 14.64
CA TYR A 156 11.01 -15.92 14.55
C TYR A 156 11.65 -16.22 13.20
N ASP A 157 11.39 -15.35 12.19
CA ASP A 157 12.03 -15.43 10.89
C ASP A 157 13.47 -14.88 10.96
N ASN A 158 14.18 -14.91 9.83
CA ASN A 158 15.53 -14.37 9.78
C ASN A 158 15.56 -12.87 10.12
N GLU A 159 16.44 -12.45 11.00
CA GLU A 159 16.58 -11.10 11.55
C GLU A 159 16.74 -10.02 10.45
N ALA A 160 17.38 -10.34 9.32
CA ALA A 160 17.59 -9.40 8.23
C ALA A 160 16.27 -8.91 7.60
N TYR A 161 15.17 -9.67 7.76
CA TYR A 161 13.88 -9.31 7.18
C TYR A 161 12.69 -9.46 8.14
N SER A 162 12.93 -9.74 9.42
CA SER A 162 11.88 -9.67 10.46
C SER A 162 11.13 -8.33 10.40
N GLY A 163 9.81 -8.35 10.49
CA GLY A 163 8.95 -7.17 10.41
C GLY A 163 8.79 -6.56 9.02
N LYS A 164 9.39 -7.15 7.99
CA LYS A 164 9.19 -6.71 6.60
C LYS A 164 7.99 -7.42 5.96
N PRO A 165 7.39 -6.84 4.90
CA PRO A 165 6.26 -7.45 4.23
C PRO A 165 6.67 -8.80 3.59
N LYS A 166 5.83 -9.83 3.82
CA LYS A 166 6.00 -11.19 3.26
C LYS A 166 5.12 -11.39 2.03
N SER A 167 3.93 -10.77 2.00
CA SER A 167 3.10 -10.71 0.81
C SER A 167 2.23 -9.46 0.78
N ILE A 168 1.87 -9.01 -0.43
CA ILE A 168 0.87 -7.96 -0.69
C ILE A 168 -0.08 -8.53 -1.74
N GLY A 169 -1.32 -8.81 -1.35
CA GLY A 169 -2.26 -9.57 -2.17
C GLY A 169 -1.68 -10.92 -2.57
N SER A 170 -1.68 -11.21 -3.87
CA SER A 170 -1.10 -12.44 -4.44
C SER A 170 0.42 -12.37 -4.68
N SER A 171 1.06 -11.23 -4.40
CA SER A 171 2.50 -11.03 -4.66
C SER A 171 3.33 -11.42 -3.44
N ASN A 172 4.07 -12.52 -3.53
CA ASN A 172 5.04 -12.92 -2.51
C ASN A 172 6.30 -12.06 -2.58
N ILE A 173 6.90 -11.78 -1.42
CA ILE A 173 8.09 -10.95 -1.27
C ILE A 173 9.15 -11.76 -0.51
N THR A 174 10.36 -11.81 -1.04
CA THR A 174 11.49 -12.46 -0.37
C THR A 174 12.68 -11.52 -0.28
N TYR A 175 13.57 -11.79 0.66
CA TYR A 175 14.73 -10.96 0.97
C TYR A 175 15.99 -11.79 1.04
N TYR A 176 17.13 -11.15 0.88
CA TYR A 176 18.42 -11.74 1.20
C TYR A 176 18.58 -11.86 2.71
N SER A 177 19.06 -13.00 3.16
CA SER A 177 19.20 -13.36 4.59
C SER A 177 20.52 -12.87 5.20
N ASN A 178 20.70 -13.09 6.50
CA ASN A 178 21.99 -12.83 7.18
C ASN A 178 23.14 -13.68 6.62
N PHE A 179 22.83 -14.82 5.98
CA PHE A 179 23.82 -15.73 5.40
C PHE A 179 24.27 -15.30 4.00
N ASP A 180 23.55 -14.35 3.39
CA ASP A 180 23.91 -13.77 2.09
C ASP A 180 25.00 -12.70 2.26
N ASP A 181 25.53 -12.20 1.15
CA ASP A 181 26.58 -11.17 1.14
C ASP A 181 26.16 -9.92 1.91
N GLN A 182 27.06 -9.40 2.76
CA GLN A 182 26.82 -8.25 3.65
C GLN A 182 26.36 -6.98 2.93
N ALA A 183 26.74 -6.80 1.64
CA ALA A 183 26.37 -5.60 0.88
C ALA A 183 24.88 -5.54 0.56
N PHE A 184 24.17 -6.68 0.59
CA PHE A 184 22.76 -6.72 0.26
C PHE A 184 21.88 -7.54 1.21
N ARG A 185 22.38 -7.87 2.41
CA ARG A 185 21.54 -8.48 3.48
C ARG A 185 20.30 -7.66 3.74
N GLY A 186 19.17 -8.33 3.88
CA GLY A 186 17.89 -7.71 4.13
C GLY A 186 17.32 -6.93 2.96
N LYS A 187 18.03 -6.80 1.84
CA LYS A 187 17.48 -6.18 0.64
C LYS A 187 16.50 -7.11 -0.07
N LEU A 188 15.65 -6.52 -0.89
CA LEU A 188 14.63 -7.22 -1.65
C LEU A 188 15.28 -8.24 -2.60
N LYS A 189 14.88 -9.52 -2.51
CA LYS A 189 15.36 -10.61 -3.38
C LYS A 189 14.38 -10.92 -4.50
N SER A 190 13.09 -10.98 -4.16
CA SER A 190 12.04 -11.11 -5.17
C SER A 190 10.72 -10.46 -4.75
N LEU A 191 9.92 -10.08 -5.74
CA LEU A 191 8.56 -9.56 -5.58
C LEU A 191 7.69 -10.06 -6.73
N GLY A 192 6.67 -10.86 -6.43
CA GLY A 192 5.72 -11.37 -7.43
C GLY A 192 6.37 -12.08 -8.62
N GLY A 193 7.49 -12.82 -8.36
CA GLY A 193 8.26 -13.53 -9.40
C GLY A 193 9.38 -12.71 -10.05
N GLN A 194 9.39 -11.38 -9.89
CA GLN A 194 10.50 -10.53 -10.32
C GLN A 194 11.66 -10.65 -9.34
N THR A 195 12.89 -10.88 -9.84
CA THR A 195 14.11 -10.98 -9.02
C THR A 195 14.93 -9.69 -9.04
N PHE A 196 15.60 -9.40 -7.93
CA PHE A 196 16.48 -8.24 -7.74
C PHE A 196 17.88 -8.73 -7.40
N THR A 197 18.88 -8.18 -8.07
CA THR A 197 20.28 -8.50 -7.86
C THR A 197 21.06 -7.23 -7.54
N TYR A 198 22.11 -7.39 -6.74
CA TYR A 198 22.91 -6.28 -6.24
C TYR A 198 24.40 -6.55 -6.45
N TYR A 199 25.19 -5.50 -6.45
CA TYR A 199 26.64 -5.61 -6.43
C TYR A 199 27.09 -6.12 -5.03
N SER A 200 27.99 -7.09 -5.04
CA SER A 200 28.47 -7.78 -3.83
C SER A 200 29.53 -6.96 -3.07
N SER A 201 29.91 -7.44 -1.91
CA SER A 201 31.01 -6.88 -1.10
C SER A 201 32.38 -7.00 -1.79
N THR A 202 32.52 -7.88 -2.77
CA THR A 202 33.75 -8.06 -3.57
C THR A 202 33.80 -7.15 -4.80
N ASP A 203 32.69 -6.52 -5.18
CA ASP A 203 32.64 -5.54 -6.28
C ASP A 203 33.33 -4.23 -5.89
N LEU A 204 33.48 -3.29 -6.86
CA LEU A 204 34.04 -1.96 -6.61
C LEU A 204 33.26 -1.26 -5.49
N LYS A 205 33.96 -0.62 -4.55
CA LYS A 205 33.41 -0.03 -3.32
C LYS A 205 32.17 0.86 -3.57
N ASP A 206 32.23 1.67 -4.63
CA ASP A 206 31.17 2.62 -4.95
C ASP A 206 29.88 1.98 -5.48
N TYR A 207 29.95 0.71 -5.89
CA TYR A 207 28.80 -0.05 -6.39
C TYR A 207 28.20 -1.00 -5.36
N ARG A 208 28.90 -1.36 -4.31
CA ARG A 208 28.47 -2.35 -3.32
C ARG A 208 27.07 -2.07 -2.79
N GLY A 209 26.22 -3.08 -2.87
CA GLY A 209 24.84 -2.99 -2.42
C GLY A 209 23.92 -2.16 -3.33
N ARG A 210 24.43 -1.58 -4.43
CA ARG A 210 23.55 -0.95 -5.43
C ARG A 210 22.87 -2.02 -6.29
N PRO A 211 21.63 -1.79 -6.75
CA PRO A 211 20.95 -2.72 -7.62
C PRO A 211 21.67 -2.81 -8.97
N LYS A 212 21.84 -4.03 -9.48
CA LYS A 212 22.35 -4.25 -10.85
C LYS A 212 21.29 -3.92 -11.90
N ASN A 213 20.02 -4.13 -11.58
CA ASN A 213 18.87 -3.85 -12.42
C ASN A 213 18.05 -2.74 -11.75
N GLY A 214 18.41 -1.49 -11.96
CA GLY A 214 17.73 -0.33 -11.38
C GLY A 214 16.36 -0.10 -12.02
N MET A 215 15.33 -0.82 -11.58
CA MET A 215 13.95 -0.54 -11.95
C MET A 215 13.34 0.45 -10.97
N GLN A 216 12.88 1.59 -11.47
CA GLN A 216 12.19 2.59 -10.66
C GLN A 216 10.73 2.20 -10.40
N PHE A 217 10.06 1.61 -11.39
CA PHE A 217 8.66 1.21 -11.33
C PHE A 217 8.42 -0.14 -11.99
N GLN A 218 7.48 -0.90 -11.45
CA GLN A 218 6.96 -2.11 -12.06
C GLN A 218 5.49 -2.34 -11.74
N PHE A 219 4.72 -2.83 -12.71
CA PHE A 219 3.38 -3.35 -12.47
C PHE A 219 3.45 -4.85 -12.18
N ILE A 220 2.91 -5.26 -11.04
CA ILE A 220 2.85 -6.65 -10.61
C ILE A 220 1.45 -6.90 -10.05
N ASN A 221 0.72 -7.85 -10.63
CA ASN A 221 -0.64 -8.21 -10.20
C ASN A 221 -1.59 -7.01 -10.03
N GLY A 222 -1.53 -6.04 -10.97
CA GLY A 222 -2.38 -4.85 -10.98
C GLY A 222 -1.97 -3.72 -10.04
N ILE A 223 -0.89 -3.88 -9.27
CA ILE A 223 -0.35 -2.86 -8.37
C ILE A 223 0.93 -2.28 -8.98
N LYS A 224 1.06 -0.95 -9.00
CA LYS A 224 2.29 -0.25 -9.36
C LYS A 224 3.25 -0.24 -8.18
N TYR A 225 4.39 -0.87 -8.31
CA TYR A 225 5.46 -0.80 -7.31
C TYR A 225 6.46 0.28 -7.70
N GLN A 226 6.80 1.15 -6.76
CA GLN A 226 7.86 2.16 -6.88
C GLN A 226 9.01 1.76 -5.96
N PHE A 227 10.22 1.65 -6.53
CA PHE A 227 11.42 1.30 -5.78
C PHE A 227 12.25 2.57 -5.54
N LYS A 228 12.65 2.80 -4.29
CA LYS A 228 13.57 3.86 -3.88
C LYS A 228 14.90 3.24 -3.46
N TYR A 229 15.95 3.55 -4.20
CA TYR A 229 17.31 3.08 -3.95
C TYR A 229 18.19 4.18 -3.36
#